data_83f08e67ba314e674ffb069a68193418
#
_entry.id   83f08e67ba314e674ffb069a68193418
#
_cell.length_a   1.000
_cell.length_b   1.000
_cell.length_c   1.000
_cell.angle_alpha   90.00
_cell.angle_beta   90.00
_cell.angle_gamma   90.00
#
_symmetry.space_group_name_H-M   'P 1'
#
loop_
_entity.id
_entity.type
_entity.pdbx_description
1 polymer ?
#
loop_
_entity_poly.entity_id
_entity_poly.type
_entity_poly.pdbx_seq_one_letter_code
_entity_poly.pdbx_strand_id
1 'polypeptide(L)'
;MAGTRECEPSYLSLHRSGELDRRVERIRELLSPCRVCPRRCGVERVRGETGYCGGGLLPKISSYGPHFGEEPPLVGVYGSGTIFFAGCSLRCAFCQNYEISQERYGREVSCEELAQIMLRLQDRGCHNINFV
;
A
#
# COMPACT_ATOMS: atom_id res chain seq x y z
N MET A 1 39.20 1.69 1.11
CA MET A 1 37.91 2.40 1.23
C MET A 1 37.03 1.94 0.09
N ALA A 2 36.08 1.04 0.34
CA ALA A 2 35.12 0.63 -0.67
C ALA A 2 34.11 1.78 -0.84
N GLY A 3 34.12 2.42 -2.00
CA GLY A 3 33.14 3.44 -2.34
C GLY A 3 31.75 2.82 -2.30
N THR A 4 30.89 3.34 -1.44
CA THR A 4 29.46 3.06 -1.45
C THR A 4 28.93 3.47 -2.81
N ARG A 5 28.69 2.49 -3.69
CA ARG A 5 27.88 2.77 -4.89
C ARG A 5 26.50 3.20 -4.39
N GLU A 6 26.18 4.47 -4.52
CA GLU A 6 24.80 4.92 -4.34
C GLU A 6 23.93 4.11 -5.30
N CYS A 7 23.10 3.25 -4.75
CA CYS A 7 22.16 2.45 -5.53
C CYS A 7 20.99 3.36 -5.91
N GLU A 8 20.94 3.78 -7.16
CA GLU A 8 19.77 4.53 -7.65
C GLU A 8 18.56 3.59 -7.73
N PRO A 9 17.43 3.93 -7.06
CA PRO A 9 16.22 3.12 -7.14
C PRO A 9 15.72 2.96 -8.58
N SER A 10 15.39 1.75 -8.98
CA SER A 10 15.02 1.42 -10.37
C SER A 10 13.77 2.17 -10.88
N TYR A 11 12.88 2.59 -9.99
CA TYR A 11 11.69 3.35 -10.37
C TYR A 11 11.98 4.79 -10.83
N LEU A 12 13.14 5.37 -10.46
CA LEU A 12 13.47 6.75 -10.83
C LEU A 12 13.63 6.93 -12.35
N SER A 13 14.19 5.95 -13.04
CA SER A 13 14.29 5.98 -14.49
C SER A 13 12.91 5.95 -15.17
N LEU A 14 11.99 5.15 -14.61
CA LEU A 14 10.60 5.07 -15.06
C LEU A 14 9.82 6.37 -14.80
N HIS A 15 10.07 7.00 -13.65
CA HIS A 15 9.49 8.30 -13.33
C HIS A 15 9.97 9.39 -14.30
N ARG A 16 11.29 9.52 -14.49
CA ARG A 16 11.89 10.52 -15.40
C ARG A 16 11.43 10.38 -16.85
N SER A 17 11.13 9.16 -17.29
CA SER A 17 10.63 8.88 -18.65
C SER A 17 9.11 9.04 -18.80
N GLY A 18 8.37 9.34 -17.73
CA GLY A 18 6.90 9.38 -17.71
C GLY A 18 6.24 8.00 -17.82
N GLU A 19 7.01 6.91 -17.74
CA GLU A 19 6.46 5.56 -17.84
C GLU A 19 5.62 5.19 -16.60
N LEU A 20 5.96 5.69 -15.41
CA LEU A 20 5.14 5.46 -14.22
C LEU A 20 3.73 6.04 -14.38
N ASP A 21 3.61 7.25 -14.92
CA ASP A 21 2.31 7.89 -15.12
C ASP A 21 1.46 7.09 -16.11
N ARG A 22 2.05 6.62 -17.21
CA ARG A 22 1.35 5.73 -18.15
C ARG A 22 0.89 4.43 -17.49
N ARG A 23 1.69 3.84 -16.59
CA ARG A 23 1.30 2.63 -15.85
C ARG A 23 0.18 2.91 -14.86
N VAL A 24 0.19 4.05 -14.18
CA VAL A 24 -0.88 4.46 -13.28
C VAL A 24 -2.21 4.54 -14.03
N GLU A 25 -2.25 5.18 -15.20
CA GLU A 25 -3.49 5.26 -16.00
C GLU A 25 -3.98 3.86 -16.41
N ARG A 26 -3.11 2.99 -16.90
CA ARG A 26 -3.47 1.62 -17.26
C ARG A 26 -3.99 0.80 -16.07
N ILE A 27 -3.44 0.99 -14.86
CA ILE A 27 -3.92 0.31 -13.66
C ILE A 27 -5.29 0.85 -13.25
N ARG A 28 -5.54 2.15 -13.41
CA ARG A 28 -6.84 2.77 -13.14
C ARG A 28 -7.98 2.15 -13.95
N GLU A 29 -7.71 1.76 -15.19
CA GLU A 29 -8.69 1.05 -16.04
C GLU A 29 -9.16 -0.28 -15.43
N LEU A 30 -8.36 -0.91 -14.54
CA LEU A 30 -8.72 -2.13 -13.84
C LEU A 30 -9.71 -1.92 -12.69
N LEU A 31 -9.95 -0.67 -12.29
CA LEU A 31 -10.82 -0.33 -11.16
C LEU A 31 -12.32 -0.28 -11.55
N SER A 32 -12.63 -0.10 -12.83
CA SER A 32 -14.02 0.00 -13.31
C SER A 32 -14.15 -0.55 -14.73
N PRO A 33 -14.75 -1.72 -14.92
CA PRO A 33 -15.17 -2.69 -13.88
C PRO A 33 -13.99 -3.34 -13.16
N CYS A 34 -14.09 -3.53 -11.85
CA CYS A 34 -12.97 -3.98 -11.02
C CYS A 34 -12.46 -5.39 -11.38
N ARG A 35 -11.20 -5.44 -11.83
CA ARG A 35 -10.46 -6.67 -12.20
C ARG A 35 -9.08 -6.73 -11.55
N VAL A 36 -8.86 -5.99 -10.45
CA VAL A 36 -7.55 -5.82 -9.79
C VAL A 36 -7.04 -7.12 -9.18
N CYS A 37 -7.93 -7.99 -8.73
CA CYS A 37 -7.54 -9.27 -8.10
C CYS A 37 -8.31 -10.45 -8.73
N PRO A 38 -7.93 -11.71 -8.41
CA PRO A 38 -8.59 -12.91 -8.96
C PRO A 38 -10.10 -12.99 -8.73
N ARG A 39 -10.65 -12.25 -7.76
CA ARG A 39 -12.10 -12.21 -7.53
C ARG A 39 -12.89 -11.54 -8.65
N ARG A 40 -12.28 -10.62 -9.38
CA ARG A 40 -12.89 -9.93 -10.54
C ARG A 40 -14.34 -9.56 -10.29
N CYS A 41 -14.60 -8.87 -9.16
CA CYS A 41 -15.97 -8.59 -8.70
C CYS A 41 -16.76 -7.64 -9.60
N GLY A 42 -16.12 -6.96 -10.55
CA GLY A 42 -16.78 -6.17 -11.59
C GLY A 42 -17.40 -4.86 -11.13
N VAL A 43 -17.24 -4.48 -9.86
CA VAL A 43 -17.83 -3.24 -9.32
C VAL A 43 -17.21 -2.00 -9.95
N GLU A 44 -18.00 -0.94 -10.04
CA GLU A 44 -17.60 0.36 -10.60
C GLU A 44 -17.07 1.28 -9.49
N ARG A 45 -15.78 1.10 -9.12
CA ARG A 45 -15.18 1.88 -8.03
C ARG A 45 -15.14 3.37 -8.27
N VAL A 46 -15.01 3.78 -9.52
CA VAL A 46 -15.08 5.20 -9.92
C VAL A 46 -16.44 5.82 -9.62
N ARG A 47 -17.50 5.01 -9.56
CA ARG A 47 -18.86 5.42 -9.20
C ARG A 47 -19.18 5.25 -7.71
N GLY A 48 -18.18 4.95 -6.87
CA GLY A 48 -18.36 4.78 -5.44
C GLY A 48 -18.75 3.39 -4.99
N GLU A 49 -18.81 2.40 -5.91
CA GLU A 49 -19.08 1.02 -5.51
C GLU A 49 -17.89 0.39 -4.80
N THR A 50 -18.17 -0.46 -3.82
CA THR A 50 -17.17 -1.22 -3.08
C THR A 50 -17.22 -2.68 -3.46
N GLY A 51 -16.03 -3.28 -3.65
CA GLY A 51 -15.92 -4.69 -4.00
C GLY A 51 -16.03 -5.63 -2.80
N TYR A 52 -15.86 -6.94 -3.05
CA TYR A 52 -15.82 -7.98 -2.03
C TYR A 52 -14.84 -7.66 -0.88
N CYS A 53 -13.69 -7.08 -1.20
CA CYS A 53 -12.69 -6.66 -0.23
C CYS A 53 -13.12 -5.46 0.64
N GLY A 54 -14.21 -4.77 0.29
CA GLY A 54 -14.65 -3.53 0.93
C GLY A 54 -13.90 -2.28 0.48
N GLY A 55 -12.96 -2.40 -0.46
CA GLY A 55 -12.26 -1.26 -1.03
C GLY A 55 -13.08 -0.51 -2.05
N GLY A 56 -13.05 0.81 -1.97
CA GLY A 56 -13.56 1.76 -2.96
C GLY A 56 -12.48 2.23 -3.93
N LEU A 57 -12.58 3.47 -4.37
CA LEU A 57 -11.59 4.12 -5.25
C LEU A 57 -10.31 4.50 -4.49
N LEU A 58 -10.47 5.01 -3.27
CA LEU A 58 -9.37 5.47 -2.44
C LEU A 58 -8.87 4.35 -1.52
N PRO A 59 -7.56 4.34 -1.18
CA PRO A 59 -7.04 3.45 -0.17
C PRO A 59 -7.63 3.77 1.20
N LYS A 60 -7.90 2.72 1.97
CA LYS A 60 -8.41 2.84 3.33
C LYS A 60 -7.34 2.35 4.31
N ILE A 61 -6.90 3.21 5.22
CA ILE A 61 -5.83 2.95 6.18
C ILE A 61 -6.40 2.81 7.58
N SER A 62 -6.01 1.75 8.29
CA SER A 62 -6.32 1.55 9.70
C SER A 62 -5.31 2.25 10.60
N SER A 63 -4.03 1.96 10.40
CA SER A 63 -2.93 2.52 11.19
C SER A 63 -1.63 2.52 10.42
N TYR A 64 -0.63 3.23 10.93
CA TYR A 64 0.74 3.20 10.40
C TYR A 64 1.74 3.55 11.49
N GLY A 65 2.95 3.02 11.38
CA GLY A 65 4.04 3.30 12.31
C GLY A 65 5.27 2.43 12.09
N PRO A 66 6.38 2.71 12.79
CA PRO A 66 7.48 1.77 12.88
C PRO A 66 7.02 0.49 13.55
N HIS A 67 7.26 -0.64 12.92
CA HIS A 67 6.94 -1.97 13.45
C HIS A 67 8.22 -2.76 13.71
N PHE A 68 8.29 -3.44 14.86
CA PHE A 68 9.47 -4.15 15.33
C PHE A 68 9.23 -5.66 15.53
N GLY A 69 8.09 -6.17 15.10
CA GLY A 69 7.69 -7.57 15.25
C GLY A 69 8.22 -8.51 14.16
N GLU A 70 9.03 -8.00 13.23
CA GLU A 70 9.60 -8.79 12.15
C GLU A 70 11.07 -9.18 12.48
N GLU A 71 11.71 -9.96 11.61
CA GLU A 71 13.11 -10.36 11.75
C GLU A 71 14.07 -9.15 11.68
N PRO A 72 15.23 -9.22 12.38
CA PRO A 72 16.17 -8.11 12.44
C PRO A 72 16.57 -7.49 11.10
N PRO A 73 16.74 -8.24 9.98
CA PRO A 73 17.05 -7.65 8.69
C PRO A 73 15.92 -6.79 8.11
N LEU A 74 14.66 -7.01 8.53
CA LEU A 74 13.50 -6.26 8.08
C LEU A 74 13.22 -5.03 8.92
N VAL A 75 13.47 -5.10 10.22
CA VAL A 75 13.17 -4.00 11.15
C VAL A 75 14.34 -3.02 11.32
N GLY A 76 15.59 -3.48 11.19
CA GLY A 76 16.76 -2.64 11.43
C GLY A 76 16.71 -2.00 12.82
N VAL A 77 17.27 -0.78 12.93
CA VAL A 77 17.32 -0.02 14.19
C VAL A 77 16.04 0.75 14.47
N TYR A 78 15.38 1.24 13.41
CA TYR A 78 14.23 2.16 13.51
C TYR A 78 12.89 1.53 13.14
N GLY A 79 12.85 0.23 12.93
CA GLY A 79 11.65 -0.52 12.56
C GLY A 79 11.33 -0.52 11.06
N SER A 80 10.44 -1.40 10.69
CA SER A 80 9.80 -1.41 9.37
C SER A 80 8.68 -0.37 9.34
N GLY A 81 8.68 0.52 8.36
CA GLY A 81 7.63 1.52 8.17
C GLY A 81 6.34 0.87 7.69
N THR A 82 5.53 0.33 8.59
CA THR A 82 4.35 -0.46 8.25
C THR A 82 3.11 0.40 8.14
N ILE A 83 2.34 0.20 7.07
CA ILE A 83 1.04 0.82 6.82
C ILE A 83 0.00 -0.29 6.72
N PHE A 84 -0.93 -0.32 7.65
CA PHE A 84 -2.02 -1.30 7.69
C PHE A 84 -3.23 -0.79 6.90
N PHE A 85 -3.56 -1.49 5.82
CA PHE A 85 -4.75 -1.21 5.03
C PHE A 85 -5.97 -1.95 5.55
N ALA A 86 -7.13 -1.34 5.38
CA ALA A 86 -8.40 -1.96 5.74
C ALA A 86 -9.06 -2.64 4.53
N GLY A 87 -9.64 -3.81 4.79
CA GLY A 87 -10.26 -4.65 3.78
C GLY A 87 -9.31 -5.68 3.19
N CYS A 88 -9.85 -6.83 2.79
CA CYS A 88 -9.04 -7.94 2.28
C CYS A 88 -9.82 -8.78 1.27
N SER A 89 -9.18 -9.13 0.15
CA SER A 89 -9.76 -9.98 -0.89
C SER A 89 -9.80 -11.47 -0.51
N LEU A 90 -9.00 -11.92 0.46
CA LEU A 90 -8.95 -13.31 0.92
C LEU A 90 -9.98 -13.59 2.01
N ARG A 91 -10.03 -12.75 3.06
CA ARG A 91 -10.94 -12.89 4.21
C ARG A 91 -10.79 -14.25 4.91
N CYS A 92 -9.54 -14.62 5.24
CA CYS A 92 -9.23 -15.88 5.91
C CYS A 92 -9.97 -15.98 7.26
N ALA A 93 -10.52 -17.15 7.58
CA ALA A 93 -11.25 -17.38 8.82
C ALA A 93 -10.37 -17.25 10.08
N PHE A 94 -9.06 -17.52 9.94
CA PHE A 94 -8.06 -17.44 11.01
C PHE A 94 -7.19 -16.16 10.92
N CYS A 95 -7.70 -15.09 10.35
CA CYS A 95 -6.94 -13.85 10.17
C CYS A 95 -6.65 -13.18 11.50
N GLN A 96 -5.36 -13.02 11.86
CA GLN A 96 -4.95 -12.29 13.06
C GLN A 96 -5.31 -10.81 13.00
N ASN A 97 -5.47 -10.25 11.78
CA ASN A 97 -5.84 -8.86 11.52
C ASN A 97 -7.34 -8.75 11.18
N TYR A 98 -8.21 -9.50 11.87
CA TYR A 98 -9.63 -9.61 11.55
C TYR A 98 -10.35 -8.25 11.51
N GLU A 99 -10.10 -7.40 12.50
CA GLU A 99 -10.73 -6.08 12.64
C GLU A 99 -10.50 -5.19 11.42
N ILE A 100 -9.27 -5.16 10.90
CA ILE A 100 -8.95 -4.35 9.73
C ILE A 100 -9.29 -5.05 8.41
N SER A 101 -9.14 -6.38 8.35
CA SER A 101 -9.34 -7.15 7.11
C SER A 101 -10.82 -7.40 6.81
N GLN A 102 -11.64 -7.71 7.82
CA GLN A 102 -13.04 -8.12 7.65
C GLN A 102 -14.04 -7.10 8.18
N GLU A 103 -13.82 -6.53 9.37
CA GLU A 103 -14.64 -5.45 9.91
C GLU A 103 -14.29 -4.09 9.31
N ARG A 104 -13.11 -4.00 8.67
CA ARG A 104 -12.69 -2.87 7.84
C ARG A 104 -12.52 -1.57 8.60
N TYR A 105 -12.06 -1.65 9.85
CA TYR A 105 -11.75 -0.45 10.63
C TYR A 105 -10.62 0.35 9.98
N GLY A 106 -10.92 1.61 9.66
CA GLY A 106 -9.99 2.51 9.01
C GLY A 106 -10.71 3.68 8.35
N ARG A 107 -9.93 4.63 7.85
CA ARG A 107 -10.44 5.78 7.10
C ARG A 107 -9.85 5.82 5.69
N GLU A 108 -10.60 6.36 4.76
CA GLU A 108 -10.09 6.65 3.42
C GLU A 108 -9.09 7.80 3.47
N VAL A 109 -8.06 7.69 2.64
CA VAL A 109 -7.02 8.70 2.46
C VAL A 109 -6.79 8.95 0.97
N SER A 110 -6.33 10.15 0.61
CA SER A 110 -5.91 10.41 -0.76
C SER A 110 -4.54 9.75 -1.05
N CYS A 111 -4.19 9.65 -2.33
CA CYS A 111 -2.85 9.17 -2.72
C CYS A 111 -1.75 10.10 -2.20
N GLU A 112 -2.01 11.41 -2.17
CA GLU A 112 -1.09 12.42 -1.64
C GLU A 112 -0.90 12.25 -0.13
N GLU A 113 -1.99 12.00 0.61
CA GLU A 113 -1.92 11.73 2.04
C GLU A 113 -1.16 10.44 2.34
N LEU A 114 -1.39 9.38 1.55
CA LEU A 114 -0.62 8.14 1.65
C LEU A 114 0.87 8.38 1.41
N ALA A 115 1.23 9.14 0.38
CA ALA A 115 2.62 9.51 0.11
C ALA A 115 3.25 10.28 1.27
N GLN A 116 2.51 11.22 1.88
CA GLN A 116 2.99 11.95 3.07
C GLN A 116 3.18 11.03 4.29
N ILE A 117 2.36 10.00 4.45
CA ILE A 117 2.55 8.97 5.49
C ILE A 117 3.86 8.22 5.24
N MET A 118 4.13 7.80 4.00
CA MET A 118 5.37 7.11 3.64
C MET A 118 6.61 7.97 3.92
N LEU A 119 6.57 9.25 3.53
CA LEU A 119 7.67 10.19 3.80
C LEU A 119 7.90 10.39 5.31
N ARG A 120 6.84 10.55 6.11
CA ARG A 120 6.97 10.63 7.57
C ARG A 120 7.59 9.39 8.20
N LEU A 121 7.31 8.19 7.68
CA LEU A 121 7.94 6.95 8.14
C LEU A 121 9.43 6.92 7.76
N GLN A 122 9.76 7.37 6.56
CA GLN A 122 11.15 7.53 6.12
C GLN A 122 11.91 8.53 7.00
N ASP A 123 11.33 9.69 7.30
CA ASP A 123 11.93 10.72 8.18
C ASP A 123 12.14 10.22 9.62
N ARG A 124 11.33 9.26 10.07
CA ARG A 124 11.50 8.57 11.36
C ARG A 124 12.61 7.51 11.34
N GLY A 125 13.27 7.32 10.21
CA GLY A 125 14.39 6.39 10.04
C GLY A 125 13.99 4.98 9.61
N CYS A 126 12.73 4.71 9.33
CA CYS A 126 12.32 3.41 8.79
C CYS A 126 13.02 3.17 7.46
N HIS A 127 13.72 2.04 7.34
CA HIS A 127 14.53 1.74 6.15
C HIS A 127 13.74 1.08 5.01
N ASN A 128 12.49 0.74 5.25
CA ASN A 128 11.55 0.24 4.26
C ASN A 128 10.13 0.78 4.52
N ILE A 129 9.25 0.62 3.53
CA ILE A 129 7.80 0.81 3.68
C ILE A 129 7.14 -0.53 3.35
N ASN A 130 6.36 -1.04 4.31
CA ASN A 130 5.67 -2.30 4.23
C ASN A 130 4.15 -2.08 4.22
N PHE A 131 3.46 -2.63 3.22
CA PHE A 131 2.00 -2.57 3.07
C PHE A 131 1.38 -3.89 3.55
N VAL A 132 0.53 -3.81 4.58
CA VAL A 132 -0.12 -4.95 5.22
C VAL A 132 -1.64 -4.88 5.08
#